data_54965a286becbe956e649905c30cdd5c
#
_entry.id   54965a286becbe956e649905c30cdd5c
#
_cell.length_a   1.000
_cell.length_b   1.000
_cell.length_c   1.000
_cell.angle_alpha   90.00
_cell.angle_beta   90.00
_cell.angle_gamma   90.00
#
_symmetry.space_group_name_H-M   'P 1'
#
loop_
_entity.id
_entity.type
_entity.pdbx_description
1 polymer ?
#
loop_
_entity_poly.entity_id
_entity_poly.type
_entity_poly.pdbx_seq_one_letter_code
_entity_poly.pdbx_strand_id
1 'polypeptide(L)'
;MPHVMEDRLIIAKNIKLLRQASNYTQENVASFLGIGRSAYSNYESGDRELPLSCMEKLADLYGCDAYMLYEANESVIEDMLATACRVDNLSPADMEQIAAFKRVVKNSLMMDTMLSK
;
A
#
# COMPACT_ATOMS: atom_id res chain seq x y z
N MET A 1 10.40 2.70 23.79
CA MET A 1 10.54 1.28 23.48
C MET A 1 10.26 1.01 22.01
N PRO A 2 11.21 0.53 21.29
CA PRO A 2 10.99 0.24 19.89
C PRO A 2 10.07 -0.97 19.75
N HIS A 3 9.00 -0.79 19.01
CA HIS A 3 8.05 -1.86 18.73
C HIS A 3 8.26 -2.36 17.30
N VAL A 4 9.50 -2.62 16.95
CA VAL A 4 9.88 -3.01 15.59
C VAL A 4 9.11 -4.24 15.12
N MET A 5 8.96 -5.23 15.99
CA MET A 5 8.21 -6.43 15.65
C MET A 5 6.71 -6.15 15.50
N GLU A 6 6.17 -5.30 16.36
CA GLU A 6 4.78 -4.90 16.27
C GLU A 6 4.51 -4.12 14.98
N ASP A 7 5.38 -3.18 14.66
CA ASP A 7 5.25 -2.39 13.44
C ASP A 7 5.30 -3.28 12.20
N ARG A 8 6.21 -4.24 12.20
CA ARG A 8 6.35 -5.17 11.09
C ARG A 8 5.08 -6.00 10.90
N LEU A 9 4.46 -6.44 11.99
CA LEU A 9 3.23 -7.21 11.95
C LEU A 9 2.04 -6.35 11.53
N ILE A 10 1.99 -5.12 11.98
CA ILE A 10 0.95 -4.16 11.59
C ILE A 10 1.03 -3.89 10.08
N ILE A 11 2.22 -3.61 9.59
CA ILE A 11 2.44 -3.38 8.16
C ILE A 11 2.05 -4.62 7.36
N ALA A 12 2.46 -5.80 7.81
CA ALA A 12 2.15 -7.06 7.14
C ALA A 12 0.64 -7.25 7.00
N LYS A 13 -0.09 -7.02 8.07
CA LYS A 13 -1.54 -7.13 8.07
C LYS A 13 -2.18 -6.11 7.13
N ASN A 14 -1.70 -4.88 7.17
CA ASN A 14 -2.29 -3.79 6.38
C ASN A 14 -2.06 -3.99 4.88
N ILE A 15 -0.86 -4.38 4.47
CA ILE A 15 -0.60 -4.60 3.04
C ILE A 15 -1.40 -5.78 2.51
N LYS A 16 -1.62 -6.79 3.33
CA LYS A 16 -2.46 -7.92 2.96
C LYS A 16 -3.92 -7.50 2.77
N LEU A 17 -4.45 -6.71 3.70
CA LEU A 17 -5.82 -6.21 3.62
C LEU A 17 -6.02 -5.33 2.39
N LEU A 18 -5.08 -4.42 2.14
CA LEU A 18 -5.15 -3.54 0.98
C LEU A 18 -5.09 -4.34 -0.32
N ARG A 19 -4.22 -5.33 -0.38
CA ARG A 19 -4.11 -6.19 -1.55
C ARG A 19 -5.41 -6.95 -1.81
N GLN A 20 -5.94 -7.59 -0.77
CA GLN A 20 -7.16 -8.39 -0.90
C GLN A 20 -8.35 -7.53 -1.29
N ALA A 21 -8.47 -6.34 -0.70
CA ALA A 21 -9.54 -5.42 -1.01
C ALA A 21 -9.45 -4.90 -2.45
N SER A 22 -8.24 -4.84 -3.00
CA SER A 22 -8.02 -4.40 -4.38
C SER A 22 -8.08 -5.56 -5.38
N ASN A 23 -8.34 -6.77 -4.92
CA ASN A 23 -8.40 -7.98 -5.76
C ASN A 23 -7.09 -8.31 -6.47
N TYR A 24 -5.97 -7.92 -5.89
CA TYR A 24 -4.66 -8.28 -6.42
C TYR A 24 -4.19 -9.60 -5.80
N THR A 25 -3.46 -10.38 -6.59
CA THR A 25 -2.78 -11.57 -6.06
C THR A 25 -1.42 -11.16 -5.49
N GLN A 26 -0.82 -12.02 -4.69
CA GLN A 26 0.55 -11.80 -4.21
C GLN A 26 1.51 -11.66 -5.39
N GLU A 27 1.30 -12.44 -6.43
CA GLU A 27 2.14 -12.40 -7.63
C GLU A 27 2.01 -11.05 -8.35
N ASN A 28 0.80 -10.50 -8.45
CA ASN A 28 0.58 -9.19 -9.05
C ASN A 28 1.39 -8.12 -8.33
N VAL A 29 1.29 -8.10 -7.01
CA VAL A 29 1.96 -7.07 -6.22
C VAL A 29 3.48 -7.29 -6.23
N ALA A 30 3.94 -8.53 -6.16
CA ALA A 30 5.36 -8.84 -6.24
C ALA A 30 5.94 -8.34 -7.56
N SER A 31 5.27 -8.60 -8.67
CA SER A 31 5.68 -8.11 -9.99
C SER A 31 5.72 -6.60 -10.05
N PHE A 32 4.71 -5.95 -9.48
CA PHE A 32 4.67 -4.48 -9.40
C PHE A 32 5.88 -3.94 -8.63
N LEU A 33 6.25 -4.59 -7.54
CA LEU A 33 7.40 -4.20 -6.72
C LEU A 33 8.76 -4.61 -7.33
N GLY A 34 8.74 -5.45 -8.35
CA GLY A 34 9.96 -5.96 -8.97
C GLY A 34 10.68 -7.00 -8.13
N ILE A 35 9.94 -7.76 -7.34
CA ILE A 35 10.50 -8.80 -6.47
C ILE A 35 9.81 -10.13 -6.73
N GLY A 36 10.37 -11.20 -6.18
CA GLY A 36 9.75 -12.52 -6.28
C GLY A 36 8.55 -12.67 -5.35
N ARG A 37 7.63 -13.54 -5.71
CA ARG A 37 6.45 -13.81 -4.91
C ARG A 37 6.81 -14.29 -3.49
N SER A 38 7.85 -15.13 -3.37
CA SER A 38 8.29 -15.64 -2.07
C SER A 38 8.76 -14.51 -1.14
N ALA A 39 9.50 -13.56 -1.68
CA ALA A 39 9.95 -12.40 -0.93
C ALA A 39 8.76 -11.58 -0.46
N TYR A 40 7.82 -11.33 -1.36
CA TYR A 40 6.62 -10.55 -1.02
C TYR A 40 5.78 -11.29 0.04
N SER A 41 5.63 -12.60 -0.09
CA SER A 41 4.90 -13.41 0.89
C SER A 41 5.48 -13.26 2.29
N ASN A 42 6.79 -13.17 2.41
CA ASN A 42 7.46 -12.95 3.69
C ASN A 42 7.11 -11.59 4.29
N TYR A 43 6.88 -10.59 3.46
CA TYR A 43 6.43 -9.28 3.95
C TYR A 43 5.00 -9.35 4.49
N GLU A 44 4.11 -10.08 3.82
CA GLU A 44 2.73 -10.22 4.30
C GLU A 44 2.60 -11.10 5.53
N SER A 45 3.51 -12.03 5.73
CA SER A 45 3.50 -12.88 6.92
C SER A 45 4.16 -12.22 8.12
N GLY A 46 4.89 -11.13 7.89
CA GLY A 46 5.65 -10.46 8.93
C GLY A 46 7.00 -11.11 9.22
N ASP A 47 7.40 -12.08 8.40
CA ASP A 47 8.70 -12.75 8.56
C ASP A 47 9.86 -11.84 8.19
N ARG A 48 9.61 -10.85 7.34
CA ARG A 48 10.61 -9.89 6.92
C ARG A 48 10.05 -8.47 6.98
N GLU A 49 10.92 -7.53 7.27
CA GLU A 49 10.57 -6.12 7.30
C GLU A 49 10.45 -5.59 5.87
N LEU A 50 9.35 -4.89 5.59
CA LEU A 50 9.11 -4.30 4.29
C LEU A 50 10.04 -3.09 4.08
N PRO A 51 10.85 -3.06 3.02
CA PRO A 51 11.71 -1.91 2.76
C PRO A 51 10.91 -0.63 2.51
N LEU A 52 11.49 0.50 2.87
CA LEU A 52 10.82 1.80 2.67
C LEU A 52 10.48 2.04 1.20
N SER A 53 11.36 1.65 0.29
CA SER A 53 11.09 1.82 -1.15
C SER A 53 9.84 1.05 -1.58
N CYS A 54 9.64 -0.15 -1.03
CA CYS A 54 8.44 -0.93 -1.31
C CYS A 54 7.21 -0.30 -0.68
N MET A 55 7.35 0.23 0.54
CA MET A 55 6.25 0.92 1.23
C MET A 55 5.77 2.11 0.42
N GLU A 56 6.69 2.88 -0.13
CA GLU A 56 6.36 4.05 -0.94
C GLU A 56 5.63 3.65 -2.22
N LYS A 57 6.08 2.58 -2.88
CA LYS A 57 5.41 2.07 -4.07
C LYS A 57 4.00 1.56 -3.77
N LEU A 58 3.85 0.85 -2.67
CA LEU A 58 2.54 0.35 -2.26
C LEU A 58 1.62 1.50 -1.85
N ALA A 59 2.14 2.51 -1.18
CA ALA A 59 1.36 3.69 -0.82
C ALA A 59 0.83 4.39 -2.07
N ASP A 60 1.65 4.52 -3.09
CA ASP A 60 1.21 5.09 -4.37
C ASP A 60 0.13 4.22 -5.01
N LEU A 61 0.33 2.91 -5.03
CA LEU A 61 -0.63 1.97 -5.63
C LEU A 61 -1.98 2.05 -4.94
N TYR A 62 -2.00 2.14 -3.63
CA TYR A 62 -3.25 2.18 -2.86
C TYR A 62 -3.76 3.58 -2.60
N GLY A 63 -3.02 4.60 -3.04
CA GLY A 63 -3.47 5.99 -2.93
C GLY A 63 -3.43 6.56 -1.52
N CYS A 64 -2.48 6.14 -0.71
CA CYS A 64 -2.33 6.62 0.66
C CYS A 64 -0.89 7.06 0.89
N ASP A 65 -0.63 7.61 2.07
CA ASP A 65 0.73 7.93 2.49
C ASP A 65 1.40 6.70 3.09
N ALA A 66 2.70 6.58 2.92
CA ALA A 66 3.43 5.42 3.41
C ALA A 66 3.24 5.21 4.91
N TYR A 67 3.15 6.28 5.69
CA TYR A 67 2.96 6.17 7.14
C TYR A 67 1.61 5.52 7.50
N MET A 68 0.63 5.57 6.62
CA MET A 68 -0.68 4.92 6.85
C MET A 68 -0.56 3.41 6.96
N LEU A 69 0.51 2.84 6.42
CA LEU A 69 0.75 1.41 6.54
C LEU A 69 1.05 0.98 7.97
N TYR A 70 1.43 1.94 8.83
CA TYR A 70 1.67 1.68 10.25
C TYR A 70 0.40 1.78 11.09
N GLU A 71 -0.74 2.08 10.49
CA GLU A 71 -1.98 2.31 11.22
C GLU A 71 -2.51 1.03 11.85
N ALA A 72 -2.60 1.01 13.16
CA ALA A 72 -3.12 -0.15 13.91
C ALA A 72 -4.64 -0.13 14.06
N ASN A 73 -5.28 1.01 13.87
CA ASN A 73 -6.72 1.15 14.02
C ASN A 73 -7.43 0.62 12.76
N GLU A 74 -8.14 -0.48 12.91
CA GLU A 74 -8.84 -1.14 11.82
C GLU A 74 -9.91 -0.25 11.17
N SER A 75 -10.53 0.61 11.95
CA SER A 75 -11.56 1.51 11.43
C SER A 75 -10.97 2.50 10.42
N VAL A 76 -9.76 3.00 10.66
CA VAL A 76 -9.05 3.87 9.73
C VAL A 76 -8.69 3.11 8.44
N ILE A 77 -8.23 1.90 8.58
CA ILE A 77 -7.89 1.04 7.44
C ILE A 77 -9.14 0.72 6.62
N GLU A 78 -10.25 0.43 7.27
CA GLU A 78 -11.53 0.18 6.59
C GLU A 78 -11.98 1.39 5.78
N ASP A 79 -11.82 2.59 6.32
CA ASP A 79 -12.15 3.82 5.60
C ASP A 79 -11.27 3.99 4.37
N MET A 80 -9.98 3.69 4.49
CA MET A 80 -9.06 3.70 3.36
C MET A 80 -9.49 2.70 2.29
N LEU A 81 -9.86 1.49 2.71
CA LEU A 81 -10.30 0.43 1.80
C LEU A 81 -11.57 0.84 1.05
N ALA A 82 -12.49 1.48 1.74
CA ALA A 82 -13.74 1.92 1.13
C ALA A 82 -13.52 2.91 -0.02
N THR A 83 -12.45 3.71 0.06
CA THR A 83 -12.13 4.67 -0.99
C THR A 83 -11.18 4.12 -2.05
N ALA A 84 -10.36 3.14 -1.70
CA ALA A 84 -9.29 2.67 -2.57
C ALA A 84 -9.70 1.61 -3.56
N CYS A 85 -10.76 0.88 -3.30
CA CYS A 85 -11.03 -0.37 -4.02
C CYS A 85 -12.14 -0.28 -5.04
N ARG A 86 -11.80 0.13 -6.23
CA ARG A 86 -12.79 0.25 -7.28
C ARG A 86 -12.35 -0.30 -8.62
N VAL A 87 -11.22 -0.98 -8.67
CA VAL A 87 -10.69 -1.40 -9.95
C VAL A 87 -10.42 -2.90 -9.94
N ASP A 88 -10.96 -3.61 -10.92
CA ASP A 88 -10.86 -5.06 -11.01
C ASP A 88 -9.98 -5.50 -12.18
N ASN A 89 -9.35 -6.65 -12.03
CA ASN A 89 -8.68 -7.37 -13.14
C ASN A 89 -7.61 -6.58 -13.89
N LEU A 90 -6.68 -5.98 -13.14
CA LEU A 90 -5.62 -5.19 -13.76
C LEU A 90 -4.32 -5.98 -13.87
N SER A 91 -3.61 -5.72 -14.97
CA SER A 91 -2.28 -6.28 -15.17
C SER A 91 -1.25 -5.50 -14.34
N PRO A 92 -0.05 -6.04 -14.13
CA PRO A 92 1.02 -5.28 -13.45
C PRO A 92 1.34 -3.95 -14.13
N ALA A 93 1.25 -3.88 -15.46
CA ALA A 93 1.46 -2.64 -16.20
C ALA A 93 0.39 -1.60 -15.84
N ASP A 94 -0.85 -2.04 -15.70
CA ASP A 94 -1.95 -1.17 -15.28
C ASP A 94 -1.73 -0.67 -13.86
N MET A 95 -1.19 -1.51 -12.98
CA MET A 95 -0.90 -1.14 -11.60
C MET A 95 0.13 -0.01 -11.54
N GLU A 96 1.15 -0.05 -12.40
CA GLU A 96 2.13 1.04 -12.47
C GLU A 96 1.47 2.36 -12.86
N GLN A 97 0.56 2.32 -13.82
CA GLN A 97 -0.16 3.51 -14.26
C GLN A 97 -1.09 4.03 -13.16
N ILE A 98 -1.76 3.14 -12.46
CA ILE A 98 -2.64 3.50 -11.34
C ILE A 98 -1.83 4.16 -10.23
N ALA A 99 -0.70 3.57 -9.87
CA ALA A 99 0.15 4.13 -8.82
C ALA A 99 0.63 5.53 -9.20
N ALA A 100 1.05 5.72 -10.45
CA ALA A 100 1.48 7.03 -10.93
C ALA A 100 0.34 8.04 -10.88
N PHE A 101 -0.85 7.64 -11.34
CA PHE A 101 -2.03 8.50 -11.33
C PHE A 101 -2.42 8.88 -9.90
N LYS A 102 -2.50 7.91 -9.00
CA LYS A 102 -2.88 8.16 -7.60
C LYS A 102 -1.87 9.05 -6.89
N ARG A 103 -0.59 8.90 -7.21
CA ARG A 103 0.45 9.77 -6.65
C ARG A 103 0.25 11.21 -7.08
N VAL A 104 -0.08 11.44 -8.36
CA VAL A 104 -0.33 12.78 -8.89
C VAL A 104 -1.55 13.39 -8.21
N VAL A 105 -2.63 12.63 -8.09
CA VAL A 105 -3.85 13.10 -7.43
C VAL A 105 -3.58 13.44 -5.97
N LYS A 106 -2.87 12.58 -5.27
CA LYS A 106 -2.52 12.79 -3.87
C LYS A 106 -1.71 14.08 -3.68
N ASN A 107 -0.72 14.28 -4.54
CA ASN A 107 0.11 15.48 -4.49
C ASN A 107 -0.67 16.74 -4.83
N SER A 108 -1.56 16.67 -5.81
CA SER A 108 -2.44 17.79 -6.17
C SER A 108 -3.34 18.19 -5.02
N LEU A 109 -3.97 17.23 -4.36
CA LEU A 109 -4.82 17.50 -3.22
C LEU A 109 -4.04 18.12 -2.07
N MET A 110 -2.83 17.63 -1.84
CA MET A 110 -1.96 18.18 -0.82
C MET A 110 -1.58 19.63 -1.12
N MET A 111 -1.25 19.93 -2.38
CA MET A 111 -0.94 21.29 -2.82
C MET A 111 -2.15 22.20 -2.68
N ASP A 112 -3.32 21.75 -3.06
CA ASP A 112 -4.55 22.53 -2.91
C ASP A 112 -4.80 22.88 -1.45
N THR A 113 -4.61 21.93 -0.57
CA THR A 113 -4.77 22.12 0.88
C THR A 113 -3.79 23.19 1.38
N MET A 114 -2.55 23.13 0.91
CA MET A 114 -1.52 24.10 1.31
C MET A 114 -1.80 25.49 0.77
N LEU A 115 -2.31 25.57 -0.46
CA LEU A 115 -2.59 26.84 -1.10
C LEU A 115 -3.88 27.49 -0.62
N SER A 116 -4.79 26.70 -0.07
CA SER A 116 -6.08 27.19 0.41
C SER A 116 -6.01 27.92 1.73
N LYS A 117 -4.86 27.95 2.35
CA LYS A 117 -4.71 28.61 3.64
C LYS A 117 -4.31 30.09 3.47
#